data_e5a46b8b21792e4842329e17163a330e
#
_entry.id   e5a46b8b21792e4842329e17163a330e
#
_cell.length_a   1.000
_cell.length_b   1.000
_cell.length_c   1.000
_cell.angle_alpha   90.00
_cell.angle_beta   90.00
_cell.angle_gamma   90.00
#
_symmetry.space_group_name_H-M   'P 1'
#
loop_
_entity.id
_entity.type
_entity.pdbx_description
1 polymer ?
#
loop_
_entity_poly.entity_id
_entity_poly.type
_entity_poly.pdbx_seq_one_letter_code
_entity_poly.pdbx_strand_id
1 'polypeptide(L)'
;MLARAFGERLHRYREDRGLSQRQLLIHAGIDPVQISRYERGLGLPAADTLAAIAKVLRISLDTLLLGKADRMSDELPIKNVLLLDRLREVEKLGRKDQEMIVELIDSVVARRRVEVPVRRTA
;
A
#
# COMPACT_ATOMS: atom_id res chain seq x y z
N MET A 1 11.29 -0.31 -22.45
CA MET A 1 10.55 -1.56 -22.52
C MET A 1 10.05 -1.96 -21.14
N LEU A 2 9.18 -2.95 -21.09
CA LEU A 2 8.51 -3.34 -19.85
C LEU A 2 9.48 -3.71 -18.73
N ALA A 3 10.51 -4.52 -19.03
CA ALA A 3 11.46 -4.97 -18.01
C ALA A 3 12.24 -3.81 -17.40
N ARG A 4 12.63 -2.84 -18.22
CA ARG A 4 13.36 -1.68 -17.73
C ARG A 4 12.49 -0.79 -16.84
N ALA A 5 11.28 -0.50 -17.29
CA ALA A 5 10.33 0.31 -16.54
C ALA A 5 9.95 -0.37 -15.22
N PHE A 6 9.75 -1.69 -15.26
CA PHE A 6 9.50 -2.47 -14.07
C PHE A 6 10.67 -2.36 -13.07
N GLY A 7 11.90 -2.51 -13.57
CA GLY A 7 13.09 -2.43 -12.72
C GLY A 7 13.22 -1.09 -12.01
N GLU A 8 12.96 -0.02 -12.71
CA GLU A 8 12.99 1.33 -12.14
C GLU A 8 11.92 1.51 -11.06
N ARG A 9 10.72 1.01 -11.32
CA ARG A 9 9.64 1.07 -10.32
C ARG A 9 9.96 0.22 -9.10
N LEU A 10 10.48 -1.00 -9.31
CA LEU A 10 10.87 -1.87 -8.22
C LEU A 10 11.88 -1.20 -7.31
N HIS A 11 12.91 -0.60 -7.89
CA HIS A 11 13.94 0.13 -7.15
C HIS A 11 13.32 1.27 -6.35
N ARG A 12 12.48 2.08 -6.97
CA ARG A 12 11.85 3.23 -6.33
C ARG A 12 10.95 2.82 -5.17
N TYR A 13 10.07 1.84 -5.37
CA TYR A 13 9.17 1.38 -4.31
C TYR A 13 9.94 0.73 -3.18
N ARG A 14 11.00 -0.02 -3.50
CA ARG A 14 11.84 -0.61 -2.47
C ARG A 14 12.48 0.46 -1.59
N GLU A 15 13.07 1.48 -2.21
CA GLU A 15 13.69 2.58 -1.46
C GLU A 15 12.65 3.36 -0.66
N ASP A 16 11.48 3.61 -1.24
CA ASP A 16 10.39 4.31 -0.54
C ASP A 16 9.94 3.56 0.72
N ARG A 17 10.07 2.24 0.72
CA ARG A 17 9.75 1.41 1.87
C ARG A 17 10.91 1.25 2.85
N GLY A 18 12.06 1.86 2.55
CA GLY A 18 13.25 1.75 3.39
C GLY A 18 13.87 0.37 3.41
N LEU A 19 13.68 -0.42 2.37
CA LEU A 19 14.20 -1.77 2.27
C LEU A 19 15.45 -1.82 1.41
N SER A 20 16.48 -2.56 1.88
CA SER A 20 17.62 -2.91 1.03
C SER A 20 17.21 -4.04 0.07
N GLN A 21 18.01 -4.26 -0.95
CA GLN A 21 17.79 -5.41 -1.84
C GLN A 21 17.77 -6.72 -1.03
N ARG A 22 18.68 -6.85 -0.07
CA ARG A 22 18.75 -8.03 0.78
C ARG A 22 17.49 -8.21 1.62
N GLN A 23 16.97 -7.15 2.20
CA GLN A 23 15.75 -7.22 3.00
C GLN A 23 14.55 -7.62 2.13
N LEU A 24 14.45 -7.07 0.94
CA LEU A 24 13.37 -7.44 0.02
C LEU A 24 13.44 -8.91 -0.36
N LEU A 25 14.64 -9.40 -0.71
CA LEU A 25 14.78 -10.80 -1.11
C LEU A 25 14.46 -11.76 0.01
N ILE A 26 14.82 -11.42 1.25
CA ILE A 26 14.52 -12.27 2.41
C ILE A 26 13.00 -12.35 2.63
N HIS A 27 12.32 -11.22 2.60
CA HIS A 27 10.87 -11.17 2.84
C HIS A 27 10.06 -11.77 1.69
N ALA A 28 10.52 -11.64 0.46
CA ALA A 28 9.83 -12.17 -0.71
C ALA A 28 10.28 -13.58 -1.09
N GLY A 29 11.32 -14.10 -0.47
CA GLY A 29 11.84 -15.43 -0.78
C GLY A 29 12.49 -15.52 -2.14
N ILE A 30 13.25 -14.49 -2.53
CA ILE A 30 13.85 -14.40 -3.86
C ILE A 30 15.35 -14.63 -3.78
N ASP A 31 15.91 -15.22 -4.84
CA ASP A 31 17.35 -15.40 -4.98
C ASP A 31 18.07 -14.05 -5.01
N PRO A 32 19.16 -13.86 -4.26
CA PRO A 32 19.89 -12.59 -4.22
C PRO A 32 20.30 -12.03 -5.58
N VAL A 33 20.72 -12.89 -6.49
CA VAL A 33 21.15 -12.47 -7.83
C VAL A 33 20.00 -11.88 -8.63
N GLN A 34 18.79 -12.37 -8.41
CA GLN A 34 17.62 -11.99 -9.19
C GLN A 34 17.14 -10.56 -8.88
N ILE A 35 17.16 -10.13 -7.64
CA ILE A 35 16.72 -8.77 -7.30
C ILE A 35 17.53 -7.73 -8.06
N SER A 36 18.85 -7.85 -8.05
CA SER A 36 19.72 -6.94 -8.77
C SER A 36 19.42 -6.94 -10.27
N ARG A 37 19.21 -8.11 -10.85
CA ARG A 37 18.87 -8.22 -12.27
C ARG A 37 17.55 -7.54 -12.60
N TYR A 38 16.54 -7.74 -11.77
CA TYR A 38 15.23 -7.11 -11.98
C TYR A 38 15.34 -5.58 -11.92
N GLU A 39 16.05 -5.05 -10.96
CA GLU A 39 16.19 -3.59 -10.83
C GLU A 39 16.98 -2.98 -11.97
N ARG A 40 17.89 -3.74 -12.58
CA ARG A 40 18.64 -3.29 -13.75
C ARG A 40 17.90 -3.47 -15.06
N GLY A 41 16.69 -4.01 -15.03
CA GLY A 41 15.89 -4.21 -16.23
C GLY A 41 16.32 -5.38 -17.08
N LEU A 42 17.01 -6.35 -16.50
CA LEU A 42 17.57 -7.51 -17.22
C LEU A 42 16.60 -8.69 -17.32
N GLY A 43 15.40 -8.55 -16.80
CA GLY A 43 14.40 -9.59 -16.90
C GLY A 43 13.21 -9.26 -16.02
N LEU A 44 12.14 -10.02 -16.19
CA LEU A 44 10.93 -9.92 -15.40
C LEU A 44 10.78 -11.16 -14.52
N PRO A 45 10.28 -11.00 -13.28
CA PRO A 45 10.06 -12.17 -12.43
C PRO A 45 8.88 -13.00 -12.94
N ALA A 46 8.88 -14.28 -12.55
CA ALA A 46 7.73 -15.13 -12.75
C ALA A 46 6.54 -14.61 -11.94
N ALA A 47 5.34 -15.07 -12.27
CA ALA A 47 4.12 -14.55 -11.66
C ALA A 47 4.09 -14.70 -10.14
N ASP A 48 4.53 -15.83 -9.62
CA ASP A 48 4.57 -16.06 -8.18
C ASP A 48 5.58 -15.15 -7.47
N THR A 49 6.72 -14.94 -8.06
CA THR A 49 7.74 -14.02 -7.54
C THR A 49 7.23 -12.57 -7.58
N LEU A 50 6.59 -12.21 -8.68
CA LEU A 50 6.00 -10.88 -8.84
C LEU A 50 4.94 -10.61 -7.76
N ALA A 51 4.09 -11.59 -7.50
CA ALA A 51 3.08 -11.49 -6.44
C ALA A 51 3.71 -11.32 -5.06
N ALA A 52 4.78 -12.06 -4.78
CA ALA A 52 5.49 -11.97 -3.50
C ALA A 52 6.12 -10.59 -3.32
N ILE A 53 6.72 -10.04 -4.36
CA ILE A 53 7.31 -8.70 -4.33
C ILE A 53 6.24 -7.64 -4.06
N ALA A 54 5.13 -7.70 -4.80
CA ALA A 54 4.05 -6.74 -4.65
C ALA A 54 3.48 -6.77 -3.23
N LYS A 55 3.34 -7.96 -2.65
CA LYS A 55 2.85 -8.14 -1.28
C LYS A 55 3.78 -7.50 -0.26
N VAL A 56 5.09 -7.71 -0.40
CA VAL A 56 6.08 -7.11 0.51
C VAL A 56 6.06 -5.59 0.40
N LEU A 57 5.98 -5.07 -0.82
CA LEU A 57 5.96 -3.63 -1.08
C LEU A 57 4.59 -2.99 -0.80
N ARG A 58 3.56 -3.80 -0.57
CA ARG A 58 2.18 -3.34 -0.32
C ARG A 58 1.63 -2.49 -1.44
N ILE A 59 1.86 -2.92 -2.66
CA ILE A 59 1.31 -2.29 -3.85
C ILE A 59 0.63 -3.35 -4.71
N SER A 60 -0.25 -2.92 -5.61
CA SER A 60 -0.90 -3.83 -6.53
C SER A 60 0.06 -4.33 -7.59
N LEU A 61 -0.25 -5.46 -8.21
CA LEU A 61 0.49 -5.96 -9.37
C LEU A 61 0.44 -4.97 -10.53
N ASP A 62 -0.69 -4.33 -10.73
CA ASP A 62 -0.83 -3.33 -11.78
C ASP A 62 0.10 -2.14 -11.55
N THR A 63 0.20 -1.68 -10.33
CA THR A 63 1.12 -0.59 -9.98
C THR A 63 2.56 -0.99 -10.23
N LEU A 64 2.96 -2.16 -9.80
CA LEU A 64 4.34 -2.62 -9.92
C LEU A 64 4.70 -2.92 -11.38
N LEU A 65 3.85 -3.64 -12.08
CA LEU A 65 4.13 -4.13 -13.42
C LEU A 65 3.85 -3.10 -14.51
N LEU A 66 2.76 -2.38 -14.41
CA LEU A 66 2.30 -1.48 -15.45
C LEU A 66 2.42 0.01 -15.10
N GLY A 67 2.79 0.32 -13.88
CA GLY A 67 2.94 1.70 -13.47
C GLY A 67 1.64 2.45 -13.22
N LYS A 68 0.53 1.72 -13.15
CA LYS A 68 -0.76 2.34 -12.86
C LYS A 68 -0.82 2.71 -11.38
N ALA A 69 -1.36 3.89 -11.10
CA ALA A 69 -1.52 4.33 -9.72
C ALA A 69 -2.41 3.34 -8.97
N ASP A 70 -2.02 3.03 -7.73
CA ASP A 70 -2.84 2.20 -6.85
C ASP A 70 -3.99 3.05 -6.36
N ARG A 71 -5.18 2.78 -6.88
CA ARG A 71 -6.37 3.57 -6.56
C ARG A 71 -6.68 3.59 -5.07
N MET A 72 -6.42 2.50 -4.38
CA MET A 72 -6.67 2.48 -2.94
C MET A 72 -5.76 3.44 -2.20
N SER A 73 -4.51 3.53 -2.60
CA SER A 73 -3.57 4.48 -2.01
C SER A 73 -3.91 5.92 -2.41
N ASP A 74 -4.34 6.12 -3.65
CA ASP A 74 -4.64 7.44 -4.17
C ASP A 74 -5.99 7.97 -3.67
N GLU A 75 -6.97 7.07 -3.52
CA GLU A 75 -8.32 7.45 -3.09
C GLU A 75 -8.40 7.73 -1.60
N LEU A 76 -7.46 7.22 -0.82
CA LEU A 76 -7.49 7.33 0.64
C LEU A 76 -6.24 7.98 1.24
N PRO A 77 -5.71 9.06 0.65
CA PRO A 77 -4.66 9.77 1.35
C PRO A 77 -5.29 10.50 2.53
N ILE A 78 -5.00 10.05 3.74
CA ILE A 78 -5.43 10.75 4.94
C ILE A 78 -4.51 11.95 5.11
N LYS A 79 -5.04 13.13 4.83
CA LYS A 79 -4.28 14.37 4.89
C LYS A 79 -4.03 14.85 6.31
N ASN A 80 -4.94 14.51 7.21
CA ASN A 80 -4.79 14.88 8.61
C ASN A 80 -3.79 13.94 9.28
N VAL A 81 -2.60 14.46 9.55
CA VAL A 81 -1.51 13.67 10.12
C VAL A 81 -1.87 13.13 11.51
N LEU A 82 -2.55 13.94 12.31
CA LEU A 82 -2.95 13.51 13.65
C LEU A 82 -3.92 12.34 13.60
N LEU A 83 -4.89 12.42 12.70
CA LEU A 83 -5.85 11.33 12.50
C LEU A 83 -5.14 10.06 12.04
N LEU A 84 -4.24 10.19 11.09
CA LEU A 84 -3.46 9.05 10.59
C LEU A 84 -2.65 8.39 11.69
N ASP A 85 -1.97 9.19 12.52
CA ASP A 85 -1.18 8.67 13.63
C ASP A 85 -2.05 7.92 14.63
N ARG A 86 -3.23 8.43 14.94
CA ARG A 86 -4.16 7.77 15.85
C ARG A 86 -4.70 6.47 15.28
N LEU A 87 -4.97 6.43 13.98
CA LEU A 87 -5.41 5.19 13.32
C LEU A 87 -4.33 4.11 13.35
N ARG A 88 -3.07 4.50 13.22
CA ARG A 88 -1.96 3.55 13.35
C ARG A 88 -1.90 2.96 14.75
N GLU A 89 -2.18 3.75 15.78
CA GLU A 89 -2.25 3.22 17.14
C GLU A 89 -3.43 2.28 17.31
N VAL A 90 -4.54 2.56 16.67
CA VAL A 90 -5.72 1.69 16.70
C VAL A 90 -5.43 0.30 16.15
N GLU A 91 -4.61 0.20 15.11
CA GLU A 91 -4.23 -1.09 14.54
C GLU A 91 -3.54 -2.00 15.56
N LYS A 92 -2.88 -1.43 16.55
CA LYS A 92 -2.16 -2.18 17.59
C LYS A 92 -3.06 -2.67 18.72
N LEU A 93 -4.30 -2.19 18.76
CA LEU A 93 -5.24 -2.55 19.82
C LEU A 93 -5.86 -3.93 19.57
N GLY A 94 -6.39 -4.53 20.64
CA GLY A 94 -7.14 -5.75 20.53
C GLY A 94 -8.44 -5.55 19.74
N ARG A 95 -8.98 -6.65 19.28
CA ARG A 95 -10.19 -6.65 18.42
C ARG A 95 -11.36 -5.92 19.08
N LYS A 96 -11.57 -6.15 20.37
CA LYS A 96 -12.69 -5.55 21.10
C LYS A 96 -12.62 -4.03 21.12
N ASP A 97 -11.44 -3.50 21.35
CA ASP A 97 -11.22 -2.05 21.36
C ASP A 97 -11.37 -1.46 19.94
N GLN A 98 -10.89 -2.16 18.94
CA GLN A 98 -11.07 -1.74 17.54
C GLN A 98 -12.55 -1.67 17.18
N GLU A 99 -13.34 -2.66 17.59
CA GLU A 99 -14.78 -2.65 17.34
C GLU A 99 -15.48 -1.45 17.97
N MET A 100 -15.09 -1.10 19.20
CA MET A 100 -15.63 0.09 19.86
C MET A 100 -15.32 1.37 19.08
N ILE A 101 -14.12 1.48 18.56
CA ILE A 101 -13.71 2.65 17.78
C ILE A 101 -14.48 2.73 16.45
N VAL A 102 -14.67 1.60 15.79
CA VAL A 102 -15.48 1.55 14.57
C VAL A 102 -16.91 2.00 14.84
N GLU A 103 -17.51 1.54 15.93
CA GLU A 103 -18.86 1.96 16.31
C GLU A 103 -18.93 3.48 16.55
N LEU A 104 -17.91 4.03 17.20
CA LEU A 104 -17.84 5.47 17.42
C LEU A 104 -17.75 6.24 16.11
N ILE A 105 -16.90 5.79 15.20
CA ILE A 105 -16.78 6.38 13.87
C ILE A 105 -18.10 6.34 13.15
N ASP A 106 -18.76 5.19 13.14
CA ASP A 106 -20.05 5.01 12.48
C ASP A 106 -21.10 5.97 13.05
N SER A 107 -21.11 6.14 14.36
CA SER A 107 -22.06 7.04 15.03
C SER A 107 -21.83 8.50 14.63
N VAL A 108 -20.57 8.92 14.57
CA VAL A 108 -20.22 10.30 14.19
C VAL A 108 -20.56 10.55 12.72
N VAL A 109 -20.26 9.59 11.85
CA VAL A 109 -20.57 9.68 10.41
C VAL A 109 -22.07 9.74 10.20
N ALA A 110 -22.83 8.90 10.88
CA ALA A 110 -24.31 8.90 10.80
C ALA A 110 -24.90 10.23 11.24
N ARG A 111 -24.41 10.77 12.34
CA ARG A 111 -24.86 12.09 12.82
C ARG A 111 -24.58 13.19 11.80
N ARG A 112 -23.43 13.17 11.18
CA ARG A 112 -23.06 14.14 10.15
C ARG A 112 -24.00 14.06 8.95
N ARG A 113 -24.38 12.86 8.55
CA ARG A 113 -25.33 12.66 7.44
C ARG A 113 -26.70 13.22 7.75
N VAL A 114 -27.15 13.13 8.99
CA VAL A 114 -28.41 13.69 9.41
C VAL A 114 -28.35 15.23 9.44
N GLU A 115 -27.22 15.78 9.83
CA GLU A 115 -27.04 17.23 9.92
C GLU A 115 -26.94 17.93 8.56
N VAL A 116 -26.65 17.19 7.47
CA VAL A 116 -26.36 17.77 6.17
C VAL A 116 -27.29 17.28 5.02
N PRO A 117 -28.49 16.75 5.30
CA PRO A 117 -29.32 16.23 4.21
C PRO A 117 -29.80 17.33 3.25
N VAL A 118 -30.06 18.53 3.76
CA VAL A 118 -30.51 19.65 2.97
C VAL A 118 -29.49 20.10 1.92
N ARG A 119 -28.22 20.05 2.27
CA ARG A 119 -27.14 20.44 1.36
C ARG A 119 -27.01 19.50 0.17
N ARG A 120 -27.40 18.25 0.34
CA ARG A 120 -27.30 17.25 -0.72
C ARG A 120 -28.39 17.37 -1.76
N THR A 121 -29.53 17.89 -1.37
CA THR A 121 -30.68 18.04 -2.24
C THR A 121 -30.66 19.35 -3.02
N ALA A 122 -29.80 20.24 -2.62
CA ALA A 122 -29.63 21.49 -3.33
C ALA A 122 -28.71 21.31 -4.51
#